data_d84e3e087b534889ac6e8623f95ddd2e
#
_entry.id   d84e3e087b534889ac6e8623f95ddd2e
#
_cell.length_a   1.000
_cell.length_b   1.000
_cell.length_c   1.000
_cell.angle_alpha   90.00
_cell.angle_beta   90.00
_cell.angle_gamma   90.00
#
_symmetry.space_group_name_H-M   'P 1'
#
loop_
_entity.id
_entity.type
_entity.pdbx_description
1 polymer ?
#
loop_
_entity_poly.entity_id
_entity_poly.type
_entity_poly.pdbx_seq_one_letter_code
_entity_poly.pdbx_strand_id
1 'polypeptide(L)'
;MKSRFLFVVLGYDCSKVAKDCDTKNERYFCLTTACVLRKIVLVVYFCWVGLDMSMFLKRAAIGAMALMLSSTTFAVGNERIDSFSDAKKKLENQVYTEAVNRVTIYCAAKYDQRKNVTRPKGFKLPLNRDGEPIHEKRAKRIEWEHIVPAENFGRAFIEWREGHPLCVEKGKSFKGRKCAEKVNRTFQYMQADMYNLYPAIGAVNALRSNYNFQLLDADTPSTFGSCEMKIVDKKVEPPVRARGVIARTYKYMDGAYPAYKMSRAQKQLMDTWDAQHPVDQWECTRAKRIEKIQGNENPIVKAQYQKAGLW
;
A
#
# COMPACT_ATOMS: atom_id res chain seq x y z
N MET A 1 8.86 -52.29 -1.84
CA MET A 1 9.29 -51.06 -1.13
C MET A 1 8.36 -49.94 -1.52
N LYS A 2 7.41 -49.56 -0.65
CA LYS A 2 6.46 -48.46 -0.90
C LYS A 2 6.82 -47.29 0.01
N SER A 3 7.39 -46.24 -0.55
CA SER A 3 7.57 -44.98 0.16
C SER A 3 6.21 -44.29 0.31
N ARG A 4 5.75 -44.12 1.51
CA ARG A 4 4.56 -43.28 1.83
C ARG A 4 5.04 -41.87 2.19
N PHE A 5 4.77 -40.92 1.33
CA PHE A 5 4.81 -39.51 1.70
C PHE A 5 3.48 -39.17 2.32
N LEU A 6 3.50 -38.76 3.57
CA LEU A 6 2.30 -38.24 4.24
C LEU A 6 2.47 -36.72 4.37
N PHE A 7 1.68 -35.97 3.60
CA PHE A 7 1.51 -34.54 3.80
C PHE A 7 0.35 -34.36 4.77
N VAL A 8 0.62 -33.79 5.93
CA VAL A 8 -0.43 -33.36 6.86
C VAL A 8 -0.54 -31.85 6.80
N VAL A 9 -1.66 -31.39 6.30
CA VAL A 9 -2.03 -29.96 6.25
C VAL A 9 -2.70 -29.57 7.55
N LEU A 10 -2.15 -28.54 8.15
CA LEU A 10 -2.69 -27.56 9.11
C LEU A 10 -3.94 -27.94 9.95
N GLY A 11 -3.77 -27.97 11.25
CA GLY A 11 -4.86 -27.73 12.18
C GLY A 11 -5.10 -28.78 13.28
N TYR A 12 -4.14 -29.62 13.64
CA TYR A 12 -4.32 -30.60 14.70
C TYR A 12 -3.42 -30.37 15.92
N ASP A 13 -4.03 -30.65 17.10
CA ASP A 13 -3.45 -30.61 18.43
C ASP A 13 -2.18 -31.49 18.54
N CYS A 14 -1.06 -30.87 18.90
CA CYS A 14 0.26 -31.52 18.98
C CYS A 14 0.34 -32.66 20.00
N SER A 15 -0.64 -32.85 20.87
CA SER A 15 -0.67 -33.93 21.87
C SER A 15 -0.97 -35.29 21.27
N LYS A 16 -1.55 -35.39 20.09
CA LYS A 16 -1.92 -36.65 19.42
C LYS A 16 -0.86 -37.19 18.44
N VAL A 17 0.11 -36.37 18.04
CA VAL A 17 1.10 -36.76 17.02
C VAL A 17 2.28 -37.51 17.62
N ALA A 18 2.48 -37.43 18.95
CA ALA A 18 3.60 -38.09 19.63
C ALA A 18 3.38 -39.61 19.92
N LYS A 19 2.19 -40.16 19.60
CA LYS A 19 1.87 -41.55 19.91
C LYS A 19 2.11 -42.60 18.84
N ASP A 20 2.40 -42.18 17.61
CA ASP A 20 2.52 -43.13 16.48
C ASP A 20 3.96 -43.48 16.10
N CYS A 21 4.94 -43.14 16.90
CA CYS A 21 6.37 -43.46 16.64
C CYS A 21 6.92 -44.64 17.46
N ASP A 22 6.05 -45.53 17.98
CA ASP A 22 6.52 -46.72 18.63
C ASP A 22 6.14 -47.96 17.78
N THR A 23 7.15 -48.59 17.17
CA THR A 23 7.20 -50.05 17.06
C THR A 23 8.48 -50.58 16.37
N LYS A 24 9.17 -51.40 17.13
CA LYS A 24 9.99 -52.54 16.74
C LYS A 24 11.17 -52.30 15.80
N ASN A 25 12.31 -52.13 16.41
CA ASN A 25 13.62 -52.68 15.98
C ASN A 25 14.30 -52.09 14.71
N GLU A 26 14.09 -50.80 14.40
CA GLU A 26 14.95 -50.10 13.47
C GLU A 26 15.34 -48.75 14.07
N ARG A 27 16.63 -48.38 14.00
CA ARG A 27 17.14 -47.13 14.58
C ARG A 27 16.68 -45.94 13.72
N TYR A 28 15.64 -45.23 14.15
CA TYR A 28 15.21 -43.99 13.54
C TYR A 28 15.70 -42.82 14.40
N PHE A 29 16.38 -41.87 13.79
CA PHE A 29 16.63 -40.56 14.41
C PHE A 29 15.55 -39.58 13.94
N CYS A 30 14.75 -39.10 14.85
CA CYS A 30 13.74 -38.09 14.59
C CYS A 30 14.27 -36.71 15.01
N LEU A 31 14.56 -35.84 14.07
CA LEU A 31 14.92 -34.45 14.34
C LEU A 31 13.68 -33.58 14.16
N THR A 32 13.15 -33.04 15.25
CA THR A 32 12.07 -32.07 15.22
C THR A 32 12.67 -30.68 15.27
N THR A 33 12.49 -29.91 14.21
CA THR A 33 12.80 -28.48 14.22
C THR A 33 11.46 -27.71 14.26
N ALA A 34 11.12 -27.15 15.41
CA ALA A 34 9.97 -26.28 15.57
C ALA A 34 10.39 -24.84 15.24
N CYS A 35 9.85 -24.28 14.15
CA CYS A 35 10.00 -22.88 13.84
C CYS A 35 8.66 -22.17 14.11
N VAL A 36 8.63 -21.32 15.14
CA VAL A 36 7.45 -20.51 15.48
C VAL A 36 7.54 -19.20 14.73
N LEU A 37 6.87 -19.13 13.57
CA LEU A 37 6.49 -17.85 12.96
C LEU A 37 5.09 -17.51 13.46
N ARG A 38 4.88 -16.26 13.92
CA ARG A 38 3.61 -15.78 14.50
C ARG A 38 2.39 -16.34 13.76
N LYS A 39 1.69 -17.29 14.37
CA LYS A 39 0.43 -17.95 13.97
C LYS A 39 0.51 -19.11 12.96
N ILE A 40 1.68 -19.63 12.57
CA ILE A 40 1.76 -20.87 11.78
C ILE A 40 2.85 -21.74 12.38
N VAL A 41 2.46 -22.92 12.90
CA VAL A 41 3.40 -23.95 13.35
C VAL A 41 3.54 -24.95 12.20
N LEU A 42 4.70 -24.95 11.55
CA LEU A 42 5.04 -25.96 10.54
C LEU A 42 5.89 -27.02 11.24
N VAL A 43 5.35 -28.21 11.43
CA VAL A 43 6.09 -29.37 11.93
C VAL A 43 6.49 -30.22 10.73
N VAL A 44 7.78 -30.29 10.43
CA VAL A 44 8.32 -31.13 9.35
C VAL A 44 8.96 -32.35 10.01
N TYR A 45 8.39 -33.54 9.75
CA TYR A 45 8.98 -34.80 10.18
C TYR A 45 9.87 -35.38 9.06
N PHE A 46 11.12 -35.61 9.38
CA PHE A 46 12.00 -36.39 8.54
C PHE A 46 12.20 -37.78 9.17
N CYS A 47 11.66 -38.83 8.53
CA CYS A 47 12.05 -40.22 8.82
C CYS A 47 13.19 -40.64 7.90
N TRP A 48 14.35 -40.90 8.48
CA TRP A 48 15.49 -41.39 7.74
C TRP A 48 15.58 -42.91 7.90
N VAL A 49 15.46 -43.61 6.79
CA VAL A 49 15.80 -45.03 6.69
C VAL A 49 17.26 -45.11 6.24
N GLY A 50 18.09 -45.80 7.02
CA GLY A 50 19.52 -45.87 6.79
C GLY A 50 19.87 -46.49 5.41
N LEU A 51 20.08 -45.61 4.48
CA LEU A 51 20.74 -45.89 3.20
C LEU A 51 21.93 -44.95 3.06
N ASP A 52 23.09 -45.56 2.74
CA ASP A 52 24.34 -44.84 2.51
C ASP A 52 24.19 -43.91 1.31
N MET A 53 23.84 -42.67 1.58
CA MET A 53 23.72 -41.65 0.54
C MET A 53 25.05 -40.93 0.37
N SER A 54 25.60 -40.97 -0.86
CA SER A 54 26.85 -40.29 -1.20
C SER A 54 26.81 -38.80 -0.83
N MET A 55 28.00 -38.24 -0.53
CA MET A 55 28.15 -36.81 -0.11
C MET A 55 27.50 -35.78 -1.06
N PHE A 56 27.26 -36.17 -2.31
CA PHE A 56 26.61 -35.31 -3.32
C PHE A 56 25.13 -35.06 -3.05
N LEU A 57 24.38 -36.09 -2.62
CA LEU A 57 22.95 -35.96 -2.30
C LEU A 57 22.71 -35.16 -1.00
N LYS A 58 23.65 -35.23 -0.03
CA LYS A 58 23.58 -34.43 1.20
C LYS A 58 23.76 -32.94 0.92
N ARG A 59 24.64 -32.57 -0.02
CA ARG A 59 24.82 -31.15 -0.44
C ARG A 59 23.64 -30.61 -1.25
N ALA A 60 23.01 -31.43 -2.07
CA ALA A 60 21.81 -31.05 -2.83
C ALA A 60 20.58 -30.83 -1.95
N ALA A 61 20.40 -31.66 -0.89
CA ALA A 61 19.29 -31.48 0.06
C ALA A 61 19.42 -30.20 0.92
N ILE A 62 20.65 -29.83 1.33
CA ILE A 62 20.94 -28.60 2.06
C ILE A 62 20.75 -27.38 1.14
N GLY A 63 21.14 -27.45 -0.12
CA GLY A 63 20.94 -26.40 -1.10
C GLY A 63 19.47 -26.16 -1.45
N ALA A 64 18.66 -27.21 -1.55
CA ALA A 64 17.23 -27.10 -1.80
C ALA A 64 16.45 -26.53 -0.60
N MET A 65 16.90 -26.80 0.64
CA MET A 65 16.29 -26.25 1.84
C MET A 65 16.62 -24.77 2.04
N ALA A 66 17.78 -24.31 1.58
CA ALA A 66 18.17 -22.91 1.62
C ALA A 66 17.39 -22.05 0.58
N LEU A 67 16.94 -22.63 -0.52
CA LEU A 67 16.11 -21.93 -1.52
C LEU A 67 14.65 -21.76 -1.12
N MET A 68 14.15 -22.50 -0.13
CA MET A 68 12.76 -22.38 0.34
C MET A 68 12.55 -21.32 1.44
N LEU A 69 13.61 -20.68 1.91
CA LEU A 69 13.56 -19.54 2.82
C LEU A 69 13.50 -18.22 2.04
N SER A 70 12.81 -18.17 0.91
CA SER A 70 12.35 -16.91 0.36
C SER A 70 11.36 -16.32 1.36
N SER A 71 11.88 -15.60 2.33
CA SER A 71 11.09 -14.77 3.22
C SER A 71 10.30 -13.79 2.33
N THR A 72 9.03 -14.06 2.13
CA THR A 72 8.10 -13.04 1.66
C THR A 72 8.12 -11.94 2.73
N THR A 73 8.98 -10.96 2.54
CA THR A 73 8.92 -9.74 3.33
C THR A 73 7.60 -9.07 2.95
N PHE A 74 6.58 -9.27 3.80
CA PHE A 74 5.39 -8.45 3.71
C PHE A 74 5.85 -7.00 3.87
N ALA A 75 5.38 -6.14 2.99
CA ALA A 75 5.59 -4.71 3.16
C ALA A 75 5.05 -4.32 4.54
N VAL A 76 5.92 -3.79 5.38
CA VAL A 76 5.51 -3.18 6.64
C VAL A 76 5.15 -1.74 6.32
N GLY A 77 3.96 -1.29 6.75
CA GLY A 77 3.52 0.08 6.57
C GLY A 77 4.31 1.06 7.44
N ASN A 78 3.94 2.33 7.39
CA ASN A 78 4.48 3.33 8.29
C ASN A 78 4.12 3.00 9.75
N GLU A 79 5.12 2.96 10.61
CA GLU A 79 4.98 2.78 12.07
C GLU A 79 5.72 3.87 12.86
N ARG A 80 6.21 4.90 12.15
CA ARG A 80 7.08 5.92 12.73
C ARG A 80 6.44 7.30 12.77
N ILE A 81 5.65 7.65 11.77
CA ILE A 81 5.00 8.96 11.65
C ILE A 81 3.50 8.78 11.86
N ASP A 82 2.98 9.30 12.98
CA ASP A 82 1.58 9.16 13.38
C ASP A 82 0.73 10.43 13.10
N SER A 83 1.38 11.52 12.73
CA SER A 83 0.72 12.78 12.45
C SER A 83 0.67 13.09 10.96
N PHE A 84 -0.53 13.21 10.39
CA PHE A 84 -0.71 13.67 9.00
C PHE A 84 -0.11 15.06 8.78
N SER A 85 -0.16 15.95 9.78
CA SER A 85 0.47 17.27 9.71
C SER A 85 1.99 17.19 9.62
N ASP A 86 2.60 16.28 10.38
CA ASP A 86 4.05 16.07 10.37
C ASP A 86 4.50 15.43 9.04
N ALA A 87 3.78 14.42 8.57
CA ALA A 87 4.03 13.81 7.27
C ALA A 87 4.05 14.84 6.13
N LYS A 88 3.08 15.77 6.12
CA LYS A 88 3.04 16.86 5.13
C LYS A 88 4.27 17.76 5.20
N LYS A 89 4.68 18.17 6.40
CA LYS A 89 5.90 18.99 6.59
C LYS A 89 7.16 18.27 6.12
N LYS A 90 7.27 16.97 6.41
CA LYS A 90 8.41 16.15 5.95
C LYS A 90 8.42 16.00 4.42
N LEU A 91 7.27 15.78 3.79
CA LEU A 91 7.16 15.78 2.34
C LEU A 91 7.60 17.12 1.73
N GLU A 92 7.13 18.23 2.27
CA GLU A 92 7.47 19.59 1.80
C GLU A 92 8.97 19.89 1.94
N ASN A 93 9.57 19.55 3.08
CA ASN A 93 10.91 20.01 3.43
C ASN A 93 12.03 19.00 3.09
N GLN A 94 11.71 17.72 2.90
CA GLN A 94 12.72 16.67 2.75
C GLN A 94 12.51 15.79 1.50
N VAL A 95 11.33 15.80 0.91
CA VAL A 95 11.03 14.99 -0.28
C VAL A 95 10.91 15.87 -1.53
N TYR A 96 10.07 16.89 -1.53
CA TYR A 96 9.81 17.78 -2.65
C TYR A 96 10.67 19.07 -2.58
N THR A 97 11.95 18.91 -2.36
CA THR A 97 12.88 20.04 -2.11
C THR A 97 13.20 20.84 -3.37
N GLU A 98 13.34 20.16 -4.52
CA GLU A 98 13.68 20.81 -5.79
C GLU A 98 12.44 21.31 -6.53
N ALA A 99 12.56 22.47 -7.18
CA ALA A 99 11.46 23.08 -7.94
C ALA A 99 10.95 22.19 -9.09
N VAL A 100 11.84 21.44 -9.73
CA VAL A 100 11.49 20.53 -10.83
C VAL A 100 10.53 19.42 -10.37
N ASN A 101 10.61 19.02 -9.12
CA ASN A 101 9.80 17.94 -8.53
C ASN A 101 8.49 18.45 -7.91
N ARG A 102 8.33 19.78 -7.78
CA ARG A 102 7.08 20.37 -7.27
C ARG A 102 6.02 20.44 -8.36
N VAL A 103 5.49 19.25 -8.69
CA VAL A 103 4.47 19.04 -9.72
C VAL A 103 3.33 18.22 -9.15
N THR A 104 2.09 18.64 -9.43
CA THR A 104 0.89 17.94 -8.93
C THR A 104 0.64 16.63 -9.69
N ILE A 105 0.17 15.59 -8.96
CA ILE A 105 0.00 14.23 -9.47
C ILE A 105 -0.93 14.13 -10.69
N TYR A 106 -2.06 14.80 -10.67
CA TYR A 106 -3.07 14.68 -11.74
C TYR A 106 -2.79 15.63 -12.91
N CYS A 107 -2.69 16.91 -12.64
CA CYS A 107 -2.71 17.95 -13.67
C CYS A 107 -1.35 18.42 -14.13
N ALA A 108 -0.24 17.87 -13.64
CA ALA A 108 1.11 18.34 -13.90
C ALA A 108 1.34 19.84 -13.60
N ALA A 109 0.51 20.43 -12.76
CA ALA A 109 0.64 21.82 -12.37
C ALA A 109 1.88 22.01 -11.50
N LYS A 110 2.70 23.02 -11.82
CA LYS A 110 3.82 23.43 -10.96
C LYS A 110 3.30 24.16 -9.73
N TYR A 111 4.04 24.10 -8.63
CA TYR A 111 3.74 24.87 -7.43
C TYR A 111 5.02 25.36 -6.74
N ASP A 112 4.91 26.47 -6.03
CA ASP A 112 6.03 27.07 -5.30
C ASP A 112 6.18 26.52 -3.88
N GLN A 113 7.21 26.97 -3.15
CA GLN A 113 7.44 26.57 -1.75
C GLN A 113 6.31 27.01 -0.80
N ARG A 114 5.56 28.05 -1.16
CA ARG A 114 4.38 28.54 -0.42
C ARG A 114 3.12 27.75 -0.79
N LYS A 115 3.26 26.71 -1.62
CA LYS A 115 2.17 25.85 -2.10
C LYS A 115 1.21 26.53 -3.08
N ASN A 116 1.56 27.67 -3.65
CA ASN A 116 0.75 28.31 -4.68
C ASN A 116 0.90 27.56 -6.00
N VAL A 117 -0.22 27.31 -6.65
CA VAL A 117 -0.30 26.55 -7.90
C VAL A 117 -0.20 27.49 -9.10
N THR A 118 0.69 27.16 -10.05
CA THR A 118 0.63 27.69 -11.40
C THR A 118 -0.21 26.75 -12.25
N ARG A 119 -1.44 27.14 -12.56
CA ARG A 119 -2.39 26.31 -13.31
C ARG A 119 -1.87 26.10 -14.74
N PRO A 120 -1.96 24.88 -15.30
CA PRO A 120 -1.60 24.62 -16.69
C PRO A 120 -2.48 25.44 -17.66
N LYS A 121 -1.94 25.78 -18.83
CA LYS A 121 -2.73 26.43 -19.89
C LYS A 121 -3.92 25.53 -20.25
N GLY A 122 -5.11 26.12 -20.32
CA GLY A 122 -6.35 25.37 -20.63
C GLY A 122 -6.97 24.66 -19.43
N PHE A 123 -6.39 24.74 -18.20
CA PHE A 123 -7.05 24.27 -17.00
C PHE A 123 -8.32 25.08 -16.73
N LYS A 124 -9.45 24.40 -16.52
CA LYS A 124 -10.75 25.01 -16.23
C LYS A 124 -11.33 24.40 -14.97
N LEU A 125 -12.01 25.22 -14.17
CA LEU A 125 -12.83 24.69 -13.06
C LEU A 125 -14.24 24.39 -13.56
N PRO A 126 -14.87 23.31 -13.10
CA PRO A 126 -16.28 23.13 -13.34
C PRO A 126 -17.08 24.22 -12.65
N LEU A 127 -18.25 24.53 -13.19
CA LEU A 127 -19.15 25.55 -12.68
C LEU A 127 -20.27 24.90 -11.86
N ASN A 128 -20.76 25.61 -10.87
CA ASN A 128 -21.98 25.27 -10.17
C ASN A 128 -23.22 25.67 -11.02
N ARG A 129 -24.43 25.50 -10.48
CA ARG A 129 -25.67 25.83 -11.16
C ARG A 129 -25.83 27.32 -11.45
N ASP A 130 -25.12 28.16 -10.67
CA ASP A 130 -25.17 29.62 -10.78
C ASP A 130 -24.08 30.15 -11.73
N GLY A 131 -23.32 29.26 -12.35
CA GLY A 131 -22.21 29.61 -13.25
C GLY A 131 -20.90 29.98 -12.53
N GLU A 132 -20.81 29.77 -11.21
CA GLU A 132 -19.62 30.11 -10.44
C GLU A 132 -18.62 28.95 -10.38
N PRO A 133 -17.30 29.21 -10.43
CA PRO A 133 -16.29 28.16 -10.36
C PRO A 133 -16.30 27.42 -9.02
N ILE A 134 -16.44 26.10 -9.09
CA ILE A 134 -16.42 25.23 -7.89
C ILE A 134 -15.01 25.19 -7.30
N HIS A 135 -14.88 25.44 -6.00
CA HIS A 135 -13.62 25.35 -5.24
C HIS A 135 -12.50 26.29 -5.74
N GLU A 136 -12.81 27.44 -6.28
CA GLU A 136 -11.80 28.36 -6.84
C GLU A 136 -10.69 28.72 -5.86
N LYS A 137 -11.00 29.00 -4.61
CA LYS A 137 -10.00 29.31 -3.57
C LYS A 137 -9.04 28.14 -3.36
N ARG A 138 -9.55 26.91 -3.38
CA ARG A 138 -8.73 25.69 -3.26
C ARG A 138 -7.87 25.43 -4.50
N ALA A 139 -8.31 25.88 -5.68
CA ALA A 139 -7.55 25.74 -6.93
C ALA A 139 -6.24 26.56 -6.96
N LYS A 140 -6.10 27.53 -6.07
CA LYS A 140 -4.90 28.39 -5.98
C LYS A 140 -3.74 27.73 -5.23
N ARG A 141 -4.00 26.62 -4.50
CA ARG A 141 -2.99 25.95 -3.68
C ARG A 141 -3.01 24.44 -3.88
N ILE A 142 -1.86 23.79 -3.59
CA ILE A 142 -1.86 22.34 -3.45
C ILE A 142 -2.47 21.92 -2.13
N GLU A 143 -3.03 20.71 -2.15
CA GLU A 143 -3.36 19.92 -0.98
C GLU A 143 -2.68 18.56 -1.11
N TRP A 144 -2.38 17.96 0.04
CA TRP A 144 -1.83 16.61 0.07
C TRP A 144 -2.97 15.60 -0.05
N GLU A 145 -3.00 14.98 -1.21
CA GLU A 145 -3.99 13.99 -1.61
C GLU A 145 -3.64 12.62 -1.08
N HIS A 146 -4.58 11.92 -0.47
CA HIS A 146 -4.50 10.50 -0.24
C HIS A 146 -4.93 9.74 -1.49
N ILE A 147 -4.00 9.12 -2.19
CA ILE A 147 -4.30 8.34 -3.41
C ILE A 147 -5.28 7.22 -3.09
N VAL A 148 -5.00 6.41 -2.05
CA VAL A 148 -6.02 5.57 -1.41
C VAL A 148 -6.72 6.44 -0.37
N PRO A 149 -8.02 6.77 -0.56
CA PRO A 149 -8.74 7.67 0.34
C PRO A 149 -8.71 7.22 1.79
N ALA A 150 -8.55 8.18 2.71
CA ALA A 150 -8.56 7.88 4.14
C ALA A 150 -9.86 7.18 4.61
N GLU A 151 -10.97 7.43 3.93
CA GLU A 151 -12.23 6.74 4.21
C GLU A 151 -12.17 5.25 3.85
N ASN A 152 -11.48 4.88 2.76
CA ASN A 152 -11.44 3.50 2.29
C ASN A 152 -10.77 2.56 3.31
N PHE A 153 -9.72 3.02 3.98
CA PHE A 153 -9.11 2.25 5.07
C PHE A 153 -9.68 2.62 6.44
N GLY A 154 -10.19 3.84 6.61
CA GLY A 154 -10.77 4.31 7.86
C GLY A 154 -11.99 3.51 8.29
N ARG A 155 -12.83 3.11 7.34
CA ARG A 155 -14.02 2.29 7.58
C ARG A 155 -13.73 0.91 8.18
N ALA A 156 -12.50 0.42 8.14
CA ALA A 156 -12.11 -0.81 8.84
C ALA A 156 -12.11 -0.65 10.38
N PHE A 157 -11.96 0.58 10.87
CA PHE A 157 -11.86 0.87 12.29
C PHE A 157 -13.22 1.19 12.90
N ILE A 158 -13.46 0.67 14.11
CA ILE A 158 -14.71 0.87 14.83
C ILE A 158 -14.92 2.34 15.19
N GLU A 159 -13.85 3.04 15.53
CA GLU A 159 -13.86 4.47 15.88
C GLU A 159 -14.34 5.35 14.74
N TRP A 160 -14.06 4.92 13.51
CA TRP A 160 -14.58 5.59 12.31
C TRP A 160 -16.09 5.36 12.15
N ARG A 161 -16.56 4.13 12.33
CA ARG A 161 -17.95 3.74 12.06
C ARG A 161 -18.90 4.15 13.18
N GLU A 162 -18.49 3.92 14.41
CA GLU A 162 -19.36 3.99 15.60
C GLU A 162 -18.93 5.10 16.58
N GLY A 163 -17.66 5.49 16.56
CA GLY A 163 -17.08 6.42 17.51
C GLY A 163 -16.34 5.72 18.65
N HIS A 164 -16.01 6.48 19.68
CA HIS A 164 -15.28 5.98 20.84
C HIS A 164 -15.64 6.86 22.08
N PRO A 165 -15.64 6.33 23.31
CA PRO A 165 -15.95 7.11 24.51
C PRO A 165 -15.12 8.38 24.70
N LEU A 166 -13.85 8.38 24.22
CA LEU A 166 -12.98 9.54 24.23
C LEU A 166 -13.26 10.55 23.10
N CYS A 167 -14.12 10.20 22.13
CA CYS A 167 -14.48 11.08 21.02
C CYS A 167 -15.68 11.95 21.38
N VAL A 168 -15.47 12.83 22.37
CA VAL A 168 -16.44 13.81 22.82
C VAL A 168 -15.82 15.21 22.69
N GLU A 169 -16.58 16.16 22.18
CA GLU A 169 -16.23 17.58 22.09
C GLU A 169 -17.45 18.41 22.50
N LYS A 170 -17.27 19.30 23.50
CA LYS A 170 -18.35 20.15 24.07
C LYS A 170 -19.61 19.35 24.45
N GLY A 171 -19.42 18.16 25.05
CA GLY A 171 -20.51 17.26 25.48
C GLY A 171 -21.18 16.47 24.35
N LYS A 172 -20.74 16.60 23.11
CA LYS A 172 -21.30 15.87 21.95
C LYS A 172 -20.33 14.81 21.45
N SER A 173 -20.81 13.58 21.33
CA SER A 173 -20.04 12.48 20.74
C SER A 173 -19.85 12.71 19.24
N PHE A 174 -18.69 12.31 18.73
CA PHE A 174 -18.38 12.34 17.30
C PHE A 174 -17.71 11.03 16.85
N LYS A 175 -17.79 10.76 15.54
CA LYS A 175 -17.19 9.60 14.87
C LYS A 175 -16.49 10.02 13.58
N GLY A 176 -16.08 9.06 12.76
CA GLY A 176 -15.43 9.30 11.49
C GLY A 176 -13.94 9.62 11.65
N ARG A 177 -13.39 10.32 10.66
CA ARG A 177 -11.95 10.59 10.60
C ARG A 177 -11.38 11.20 11.87
N LYS A 178 -12.05 12.21 12.43
CA LYS A 178 -11.58 12.88 13.64
C LYS A 178 -11.46 11.94 14.83
N CYS A 179 -12.42 11.03 15.01
CA CYS A 179 -12.38 10.07 16.10
C CYS A 179 -11.25 9.05 15.90
N ALA A 180 -11.16 8.43 14.73
CA ALA A 180 -10.09 7.49 14.40
C ALA A 180 -8.70 8.14 14.55
N GLU A 181 -8.53 9.38 14.07
CA GLU A 181 -7.28 10.15 14.22
C GLU A 181 -6.95 10.43 15.70
N LYS A 182 -7.96 10.65 16.54
CA LYS A 182 -7.75 10.93 17.96
C LYS A 182 -7.30 9.71 18.77
N VAL A 183 -7.83 8.51 18.48
CA VAL A 183 -7.71 7.37 19.40
C VAL A 183 -7.17 6.08 18.78
N ASN A 184 -7.06 6.00 17.46
CA ASN A 184 -6.60 4.78 16.79
C ASN A 184 -5.20 4.95 16.17
N ARG A 185 -4.20 4.34 16.79
CA ARG A 185 -2.80 4.46 16.38
C ARG A 185 -2.54 3.93 14.98
N THR A 186 -3.16 2.80 14.62
CA THR A 186 -2.99 2.22 13.28
C THR A 186 -3.56 3.16 12.20
N PHE A 187 -4.72 3.76 12.46
CA PHE A 187 -5.27 4.77 11.55
C PHE A 187 -4.36 5.99 11.43
N GLN A 188 -3.78 6.47 12.54
CA GLN A 188 -2.82 7.58 12.54
C GLN A 188 -1.64 7.28 11.61
N TYR A 189 -1.05 6.09 11.71
CA TYR A 189 0.04 5.65 10.84
C TYR A 189 -0.39 5.56 9.38
N MET A 190 -1.56 4.99 9.09
CA MET A 190 -2.04 4.84 7.71
C MET A 190 -2.31 6.18 7.03
N GLN A 191 -2.92 7.13 7.76
CA GLN A 191 -3.20 8.46 7.18
C GLN A 191 -1.95 9.33 7.05
N ALA A 192 -0.89 9.04 7.79
CA ALA A 192 0.38 9.75 7.74
C ALA A 192 1.41 9.07 6.81
N ASP A 193 1.06 7.95 6.18
CA ASP A 193 1.97 7.24 5.29
C ASP A 193 2.28 8.06 4.03
N MET A 194 3.54 8.50 3.94
CA MET A 194 3.99 9.39 2.88
C MET A 194 3.97 8.74 1.49
N TYR A 195 4.00 7.41 1.39
CA TYR A 195 3.84 6.73 0.09
C TYR A 195 2.45 6.92 -0.49
N ASN A 196 1.43 7.15 0.34
CA ASN A 196 0.06 7.41 -0.07
C ASN A 196 -0.26 8.90 -0.28
N LEU A 197 0.69 9.81 -0.04
CA LEU A 197 0.45 11.27 -0.05
C LEU A 197 1.14 11.94 -1.24
N TYR A 198 0.36 12.58 -2.10
CA TYR A 198 0.85 13.29 -3.27
C TYR A 198 0.29 14.71 -3.35
N PRO A 199 1.04 15.68 -3.91
CA PRO A 199 0.52 17.03 -4.11
C PRO A 199 -0.52 17.02 -5.24
N ALA A 200 -1.70 17.56 -4.99
CA ALA A 200 -2.75 17.76 -5.98
C ALA A 200 -3.26 19.20 -5.92
N ILE A 201 -3.82 19.71 -7.02
CA ILE A 201 -4.56 20.99 -6.99
C ILE A 201 -5.74 20.81 -6.03
N GLY A 202 -5.90 21.70 -5.04
CA GLY A 202 -6.91 21.54 -4.00
C GLY A 202 -8.34 21.42 -4.51
N ALA A 203 -8.70 22.06 -5.63
CA ALA A 203 -10.02 21.89 -6.25
C ALA A 203 -10.20 20.49 -6.86
N VAL A 204 -9.15 19.94 -7.45
CA VAL A 204 -9.17 18.57 -8.01
C VAL A 204 -9.29 17.55 -6.90
N ASN A 205 -8.50 17.71 -5.82
CA ASN A 205 -8.59 16.90 -4.61
C ASN A 205 -10.00 16.94 -4.01
N ALA A 206 -10.60 18.12 -3.92
CA ALA A 206 -11.96 18.29 -3.37
C ALA A 206 -13.03 17.52 -4.15
N LEU A 207 -12.98 17.61 -5.48
CA LEU A 207 -13.98 16.94 -6.33
C LEU A 207 -13.72 15.44 -6.48
N ARG A 208 -12.44 15.02 -6.44
CA ARG A 208 -12.09 13.59 -6.42
C ARG A 208 -12.63 12.92 -5.15
N SER A 209 -12.68 13.62 -4.02
CA SER A 209 -13.29 13.14 -2.79
C SER A 209 -12.72 11.76 -2.34
N ASN A 210 -13.60 10.81 -2.00
CA ASN A 210 -13.27 9.42 -1.67
C ASN A 210 -13.57 8.44 -2.81
N TYR A 211 -13.79 8.92 -4.02
CA TYR A 211 -14.19 8.09 -5.15
C TYR A 211 -13.04 7.20 -5.61
N ASN A 212 -13.35 5.94 -5.92
CA ASN A 212 -12.38 4.99 -6.46
C ASN A 212 -12.07 5.29 -7.93
N PHE A 213 -10.83 4.98 -8.31
CA PHE A 213 -10.41 5.09 -9.69
C PHE A 213 -10.96 3.94 -10.54
N GLN A 214 -11.36 4.27 -11.76
CA GLN A 214 -11.81 3.32 -12.78
C GLN A 214 -11.65 3.92 -14.18
N LEU A 215 -11.89 3.14 -15.21
CA LEU A 215 -12.05 3.64 -16.57
C LEU A 215 -13.49 4.11 -16.76
N LEU A 216 -13.67 5.20 -17.48
CA LEU A 216 -14.94 5.76 -17.90
C LEU A 216 -15.09 5.63 -19.43
N ASP A 217 -16.28 5.91 -19.94
CA ASP A 217 -16.50 5.92 -21.36
C ASP A 217 -15.56 6.90 -22.07
N ALA A 218 -15.11 6.53 -23.26
CA ALA A 218 -14.06 7.28 -23.97
C ALA A 218 -14.47 8.74 -24.27
N ASP A 219 -15.75 8.96 -24.51
CA ASP A 219 -16.37 10.27 -24.79
C ASP A 219 -16.65 11.11 -23.54
N THR A 220 -16.46 10.54 -22.33
CA THR A 220 -16.60 11.31 -21.07
C THR A 220 -15.65 12.51 -21.08
N PRO A 221 -16.15 13.75 -21.00
CA PRO A 221 -15.30 14.94 -21.06
C PRO A 221 -14.45 15.09 -19.79
N SER A 222 -13.31 15.76 -19.95
CA SER A 222 -12.49 16.17 -18.80
C SER A 222 -13.25 17.16 -17.91
N THR A 223 -13.23 16.93 -16.61
CA THR A 223 -13.83 17.83 -15.60
C THR A 223 -13.05 19.14 -15.46
N PHE A 224 -11.76 19.14 -15.80
CA PHE A 224 -10.86 20.28 -15.55
C PHE A 224 -10.16 20.80 -16.82
N GLY A 225 -10.81 20.70 -17.97
CA GLY A 225 -10.24 21.17 -19.25
C GLY A 225 -8.99 20.38 -19.63
N SER A 226 -7.84 21.05 -19.78
CA SER A 226 -6.58 20.39 -20.15
C SER A 226 -5.99 19.42 -19.12
N CYS A 227 -6.50 19.41 -17.88
CA CYS A 227 -6.19 18.37 -16.92
C CYS A 227 -7.18 17.22 -17.13
N GLU A 228 -6.75 16.19 -17.83
CA GLU A 228 -7.57 15.04 -18.29
C GLU A 228 -8.18 14.19 -17.16
N MET A 229 -8.48 14.81 -16.04
CA MET A 229 -9.19 14.21 -14.92
C MET A 229 -10.68 14.19 -15.20
N LYS A 230 -11.29 13.00 -15.21
CA LYS A 230 -12.74 12.84 -15.45
C LYS A 230 -13.40 12.43 -14.14
N ILE A 231 -14.42 13.16 -13.73
CA ILE A 231 -15.20 12.86 -12.51
C ILE A 231 -16.69 12.94 -12.85
N VAL A 232 -17.38 11.82 -12.75
CA VAL A 232 -18.81 11.71 -13.01
C VAL A 232 -19.42 10.61 -12.12
N ASP A 233 -20.59 10.85 -11.56
CA ASP A 233 -21.36 9.86 -10.79
C ASP A 233 -20.55 9.11 -9.72
N LYS A 234 -19.75 9.84 -8.96
CA LYS A 234 -18.84 9.28 -7.92
C LYS A 234 -17.79 8.31 -8.45
N LYS A 235 -17.48 8.40 -9.73
CA LYS A 235 -16.45 7.64 -10.43
C LYS A 235 -15.37 8.58 -10.93
N VAL A 236 -14.13 8.12 -10.95
CA VAL A 236 -12.98 8.93 -11.33
C VAL A 236 -12.09 8.17 -12.29
N GLU A 237 -11.79 8.79 -13.44
CA GLU A 237 -10.69 8.36 -14.29
C GLU A 237 -9.56 9.37 -14.22
N PRO A 238 -8.35 8.96 -13.78
CA PRO A 238 -7.20 9.85 -13.70
C PRO A 238 -6.53 9.98 -15.07
N PRO A 239 -5.80 11.08 -15.31
CA PRO A 239 -4.95 11.22 -16.48
C PRO A 239 -3.97 10.05 -16.62
N VAL A 240 -3.66 9.67 -17.85
CA VAL A 240 -2.76 8.55 -18.17
C VAL A 240 -1.44 8.63 -17.40
N ARG A 241 -0.85 9.82 -17.31
CA ARG A 241 0.41 10.08 -16.61
C ARG A 241 0.41 9.71 -15.11
N ALA A 242 -0.74 9.66 -14.48
CA ALA A 242 -0.88 9.37 -13.05
C ALA A 242 -1.14 7.88 -12.76
N ARG A 243 -1.55 7.09 -13.76
CA ARG A 243 -2.06 5.74 -13.57
C ARG A 243 -1.06 4.79 -12.95
N GLY A 244 0.21 4.81 -13.39
CA GLY A 244 1.25 3.95 -12.83
C GLY A 244 1.52 4.22 -11.35
N VAL A 245 1.70 5.49 -11.00
CA VAL A 245 1.91 5.93 -9.60
C VAL A 245 0.71 5.56 -8.71
N ILE A 246 -0.51 5.79 -9.21
CA ILE A 246 -1.75 5.40 -8.51
C ILE A 246 -1.76 3.89 -8.28
N ALA A 247 -1.48 3.10 -9.30
CA ALA A 247 -1.50 1.65 -9.24
C ALA A 247 -0.51 1.12 -8.18
N ARG A 248 0.73 1.58 -8.20
CA ARG A 248 1.76 1.20 -7.23
C ARG A 248 1.42 1.63 -5.81
N THR A 249 0.79 2.80 -5.65
CA THR A 249 0.32 3.26 -4.34
C THR A 249 -0.80 2.36 -3.79
N TYR A 250 -1.77 1.99 -4.61
CA TYR A 250 -2.84 1.06 -4.20
C TYR A 250 -2.28 -0.32 -3.83
N LYS A 251 -1.37 -0.86 -4.63
CA LYS A 251 -0.70 -2.15 -4.37
C LYS A 251 0.11 -2.10 -3.07
N TYR A 252 0.84 -1.00 -2.84
CA TYR A 252 1.57 -0.79 -1.60
C TYR A 252 0.62 -0.79 -0.39
N MET A 253 -0.43 0.02 -0.40
CA MET A 253 -1.37 0.11 0.71
C MET A 253 -2.09 -1.23 0.99
N ASP A 254 -2.46 -1.99 -0.06
CA ASP A 254 -3.07 -3.33 0.06
C ASP A 254 -2.11 -4.36 0.68
N GLY A 255 -0.82 -4.25 0.38
CA GLY A 255 0.22 -5.14 0.91
C GLY A 255 0.70 -4.76 2.31
N ALA A 256 0.82 -3.45 2.58
CA ALA A 256 1.41 -2.93 3.81
C ALA A 256 0.45 -2.94 5.01
N TYR A 257 -0.85 -2.87 4.77
CA TYR A 257 -1.84 -2.70 5.84
C TYR A 257 -2.95 -3.75 5.78
N PRO A 258 -3.08 -4.61 6.81
CA PRO A 258 -4.20 -5.57 6.91
C PRO A 258 -5.58 -4.92 6.91
N ALA A 259 -5.67 -3.68 7.43
CA ALA A 259 -6.91 -2.91 7.52
C ALA A 259 -7.42 -2.37 6.16
N TYR A 260 -6.61 -2.46 5.10
CA TYR A 260 -7.04 -2.08 3.75
C TYR A 260 -6.85 -3.22 2.77
N LYS A 261 -7.89 -3.50 1.98
CA LYS A 261 -7.83 -4.49 0.90
C LYS A 261 -8.58 -3.99 -0.32
N MET A 262 -7.95 -4.11 -1.48
CA MET A 262 -8.57 -3.84 -2.77
C MET A 262 -9.60 -4.92 -3.12
N SER A 263 -10.69 -4.53 -3.78
CA SER A 263 -11.56 -5.49 -4.44
C SER A 263 -10.83 -6.19 -5.61
N ARG A 264 -11.37 -7.33 -6.06
CA ARG A 264 -10.79 -8.05 -7.21
C ARG A 264 -10.71 -7.16 -8.47
N ALA A 265 -11.76 -6.42 -8.76
CA ALA A 265 -11.79 -5.50 -9.91
C ALA A 265 -10.76 -4.38 -9.77
N GLN A 266 -10.61 -3.82 -8.56
CA GLN A 266 -9.60 -2.80 -8.31
C GLN A 266 -8.17 -3.35 -8.49
N LYS A 267 -7.89 -4.59 -8.01
CA LYS A 267 -6.60 -5.24 -8.23
C LYS A 267 -6.28 -5.40 -9.71
N GLN A 268 -7.23 -5.93 -10.49
CA GLN A 268 -7.04 -6.11 -11.93
C GLN A 268 -6.73 -4.79 -12.66
N LEU A 269 -7.45 -3.72 -12.30
CA LEU A 269 -7.20 -2.41 -12.87
C LEU A 269 -5.81 -1.88 -12.49
N MET A 270 -5.43 -2.00 -11.22
CA MET A 270 -4.11 -1.55 -10.75
C MET A 270 -2.98 -2.37 -11.37
N ASP A 271 -3.13 -3.68 -11.53
CA ASP A 271 -2.13 -4.53 -12.20
C ASP A 271 -1.97 -4.13 -13.67
N THR A 272 -3.06 -3.83 -14.36
CA THR A 272 -3.03 -3.32 -15.75
C THR A 272 -2.29 -1.99 -15.85
N TRP A 273 -2.63 -1.03 -15.01
CA TRP A 273 -2.00 0.30 -15.03
C TRP A 273 -0.53 0.25 -14.64
N ASP A 274 -0.17 -0.58 -13.67
CA ASP A 274 1.22 -0.77 -13.24
C ASP A 274 2.08 -1.35 -14.37
N ALA A 275 1.55 -2.33 -15.11
CA ALA A 275 2.24 -2.93 -16.26
C ALA A 275 2.40 -1.96 -17.44
N GLN A 276 1.41 -1.09 -17.69
CA GLN A 276 1.40 -0.14 -18.80
C GLN A 276 2.23 1.12 -18.54
N HIS A 277 2.44 1.48 -17.27
CA HIS A 277 3.08 2.74 -16.88
C HIS A 277 4.23 2.48 -15.90
N PRO A 278 5.43 2.13 -16.41
CA PRO A 278 6.57 1.79 -15.57
C PRO A 278 7.01 2.96 -14.70
N VAL A 279 7.77 2.62 -13.67
CA VAL A 279 8.37 3.56 -12.73
C VAL A 279 9.32 4.52 -13.43
N ASP A 280 9.35 5.78 -13.01
CA ASP A 280 10.30 6.80 -13.48
C ASP A 280 11.36 7.15 -12.42
N GLN A 281 12.35 7.93 -12.83
CA GLN A 281 13.46 8.35 -11.96
C GLN A 281 13.00 9.18 -10.76
N TRP A 282 11.94 9.98 -10.93
CA TRP A 282 11.42 10.78 -9.82
C TRP A 282 10.71 9.92 -8.77
N GLU A 283 9.89 8.98 -9.20
CA GLU A 283 9.24 8.04 -8.30
C GLU A 283 10.26 7.28 -7.47
N CYS A 284 11.40 6.94 -8.09
CA CYS A 284 12.57 6.39 -7.45
C CYS A 284 13.09 7.26 -6.35
N THR A 285 13.51 8.41 -6.72
CA THR A 285 14.12 9.37 -5.81
C THR A 285 13.19 9.66 -4.63
N ARG A 286 11.90 9.82 -4.94
CA ARG A 286 10.87 10.03 -3.94
C ARG A 286 10.78 8.87 -2.96
N ALA A 287 10.74 7.63 -3.45
CA ALA A 287 10.65 6.46 -2.60
C ALA A 287 11.87 6.33 -1.67
N LYS A 288 13.08 6.52 -2.18
CA LYS A 288 14.31 6.51 -1.36
C LYS A 288 14.31 7.59 -0.27
N ARG A 289 13.81 8.79 -0.58
CA ARG A 289 13.70 9.88 0.41
C ARG A 289 12.71 9.53 1.50
N ILE A 290 11.54 8.98 1.13
CA ILE A 290 10.52 8.56 2.09
C ILE A 290 11.03 7.43 2.97
N GLU A 291 11.70 6.43 2.41
CA GLU A 291 12.29 5.33 3.17
C GLU A 291 13.23 5.82 4.29
N LYS A 292 14.12 6.77 3.97
CA LYS A 292 15.01 7.37 4.97
C LYS A 292 14.28 8.07 6.10
N ILE A 293 13.14 8.71 5.81
CA ILE A 293 12.37 9.50 6.77
C ILE A 293 11.42 8.60 7.56
N GLN A 294 10.67 7.74 6.85
CA GLN A 294 9.58 6.94 7.40
C GLN A 294 10.07 5.59 7.96
N GLY A 295 11.21 5.11 7.46
CA GLY A 295 11.90 3.92 7.96
C GLY A 295 11.36 2.59 7.46
N ASN A 296 10.40 2.61 6.53
CA ASN A 296 9.91 1.43 5.84
C ASN A 296 10.07 1.57 4.33
N GLU A 297 10.24 0.45 3.67
CA GLU A 297 10.44 0.35 2.23
C GLU A 297 9.09 0.26 1.48
N ASN A 298 9.05 0.79 0.25
CA ASN A 298 7.99 0.47 -0.70
C ASN A 298 8.47 -0.63 -1.66
N PRO A 299 8.17 -1.90 -1.40
CA PRO A 299 8.71 -3.01 -2.19
C PRO A 299 8.17 -3.03 -3.62
N ILE A 300 6.99 -2.45 -3.86
CA ILE A 300 6.38 -2.39 -5.20
C ILE A 300 7.23 -1.50 -6.12
N VAL A 301 7.58 -0.32 -5.62
CA VAL A 301 8.43 0.63 -6.34
C VAL A 301 9.86 0.10 -6.46
N LYS A 302 10.45 -0.42 -5.39
CA LYS A 302 11.82 -0.94 -5.36
C LYS A 302 12.04 -2.08 -6.35
N ALA A 303 11.13 -3.06 -6.40
CA ALA A 303 11.25 -4.18 -7.32
C ALA A 303 11.30 -3.74 -8.80
N GLN A 304 10.50 -2.75 -9.17
CA GLN A 304 10.53 -2.19 -10.54
C GLN A 304 11.81 -1.41 -10.82
N TYR A 305 12.34 -0.72 -9.85
CA TYR A 305 13.62 -0.01 -9.95
C TYR A 305 14.78 -0.91 -10.23
N GLN A 306 14.89 -1.96 -9.42
CA GLN A 306 15.94 -2.94 -9.56
C GLN A 306 15.87 -3.57 -10.96
N LYS A 307 14.65 -3.89 -11.42
CA LYS A 307 14.43 -4.42 -12.77
C LYS A 307 14.81 -3.41 -13.87
N ALA A 308 14.61 -2.13 -13.64
CA ALA A 308 14.93 -1.06 -14.60
C ALA A 308 16.40 -0.60 -14.52
N GLY A 309 17.20 -1.13 -13.60
CA GLY A 309 18.60 -0.68 -13.40
C GLY A 309 18.72 0.73 -12.83
N LEU A 310 17.66 1.25 -12.19
CA LEU A 310 17.60 2.61 -11.66
C LEU A 310 17.86 2.70 -10.14
N TRP A 311 18.10 1.59 -9.45
CA TRP A 311 18.32 1.54 -7.99
C TRP A 311 19.79 1.64 -7.65
#